data_343c9e33711dfd090dc88d5fa47fbd65
#
_entry.id   343c9e33711dfd090dc88d5fa47fbd65
#
_cell.length_a   1.000
_cell.length_b   1.000
_cell.length_c   1.000
_cell.angle_alpha   90.00
_cell.angle_beta   90.00
_cell.angle_gamma   90.00
#
_symmetry.space_group_name_H-M   'P 1'
#
loop_
_entity.id
_entity.type
_entity.pdbx_description
1 polymer ?
#
loop_
_entity_poly.entity_id
_entity_poly.type
_entity_poly.pdbx_seq_one_letter_code
_entity_poly.pdbx_strand_id
1 'polypeptide(L)'
;KSYDTFGIFGPCITNDIDPMSLTITTTVDGDIKQDYKTSDMFFNVYEIVSYLSHDMTLNPGDIIACGTNSGLGPMVSGETVTVSVSSIGKVVNQLI
;
A
#
# COMPACT_ATOMS: atom_id res chain seq x y z
N LYS A 1 6.53 -8.17 -11.29
CA LYS A 1 5.53 -8.28 -10.21
C LYS A 1 5.13 -9.73 -9.88
N SER A 2 5.55 -10.69 -10.67
CA SER A 2 5.19 -12.10 -10.51
C SER A 2 6.33 -12.97 -9.94
N TYR A 3 7.35 -12.33 -9.41
CA TYR A 3 8.44 -13.04 -8.72
C TYR A 3 7.96 -13.55 -7.36
N ASP A 4 8.51 -14.66 -6.93
CA ASP A 4 8.28 -15.19 -5.59
C ASP A 4 8.59 -14.11 -4.55
N THR A 5 7.78 -14.05 -3.50
CA THR A 5 7.89 -13.07 -2.39
C THR A 5 7.63 -11.59 -2.71
N PHE A 6 7.26 -11.22 -3.94
CA PHE A 6 7.00 -9.82 -4.31
C PHE A 6 5.59 -9.31 -3.99
N GLY A 7 4.67 -10.14 -3.61
CA GLY A 7 3.30 -9.78 -3.22
C GLY A 7 3.13 -9.69 -1.71
N ILE A 8 3.84 -8.80 -1.06
CA ILE A 8 3.84 -8.69 0.40
C ILE A 8 2.76 -7.73 0.87
N PHE A 9 1.98 -8.14 1.86
CA PHE A 9 1.01 -7.29 2.55
C PHE A 9 0.97 -7.62 4.06
N GLY A 10 0.52 -6.67 4.87
CA GLY A 10 0.48 -6.76 6.32
C GLY A 10 0.70 -5.37 6.93
N PRO A 11 0.97 -5.26 8.24
CA PRO A 11 1.15 -6.29 9.26
C PRO A 11 -0.17 -6.92 9.74
N CYS A 12 -1.28 -6.27 9.48
CA CYS A 12 -2.61 -6.73 9.88
C CYS A 12 -3.69 -6.20 8.93
N ILE A 13 -4.90 -6.71 9.09
CA ILE A 13 -6.12 -6.18 8.47
C ILE A 13 -6.96 -5.56 9.59
N THR A 14 -7.47 -4.36 9.36
CA THR A 14 -8.37 -3.67 10.27
C THR A 14 -9.55 -3.04 9.52
N ASN A 15 -10.71 -3.01 10.16
CA ASN A 15 -11.91 -2.34 9.68
C ASN A 15 -12.38 -1.21 10.63
N ASP A 16 -11.60 -0.93 11.67
CA ASP A 16 -11.94 0.03 12.72
C ASP A 16 -11.23 1.39 12.53
N ILE A 17 -11.06 1.78 11.27
CA ILE A 17 -10.42 3.05 10.89
C ILE A 17 -11.13 3.66 9.68
N ASP A 18 -10.99 4.98 9.52
CA ASP A 18 -11.35 5.66 8.27
C ASP A 18 -10.21 5.52 7.27
N PRO A 19 -10.38 4.76 6.18
CA PRO A 19 -9.33 4.54 5.19
C PRO A 19 -8.93 5.82 4.42
N MET A 20 -9.73 6.88 4.48
CA MET A 20 -9.44 8.16 3.81
C MET A 20 -8.72 9.16 4.71
N SER A 21 -8.43 8.81 5.98
CA SER A 21 -7.74 9.69 6.95
C SER A 21 -6.33 9.20 7.31
N LEU A 22 -5.72 8.37 6.49
CA LEU A 22 -4.42 7.76 6.74
C LEU A 22 -3.27 8.50 6.07
N THR A 23 -2.09 8.40 6.66
CA THR A 23 -0.82 8.81 6.05
C THR A 23 -0.01 7.57 5.72
N ILE A 24 0.55 7.51 4.52
CA ILE A 24 1.41 6.43 4.04
C ILE A 24 2.81 6.99 3.84
N THR A 25 3.80 6.38 4.49
CA THR A 25 5.20 6.76 4.37
C THR A 25 6.01 5.54 3.94
N THR A 26 6.79 5.70 2.87
CA THR A 26 7.72 4.68 2.40
C THR A 26 9.16 5.18 2.55
N THR A 27 9.99 4.40 3.21
CA THR A 27 11.43 4.68 3.32
C THR A 27 12.24 3.54 2.71
N VAL A 28 13.42 3.88 2.16
CA VAL A 28 14.45 2.92 1.74
C VAL A 28 15.72 3.29 2.49
N ASP A 29 16.24 2.36 3.26
CA ASP A 29 17.39 2.55 4.19
C ASP A 29 17.27 3.81 5.07
N GLY A 30 16.03 4.13 5.47
CA GLY A 30 15.71 5.29 6.30
C GLY A 30 15.43 6.58 5.53
N ASP A 31 15.74 6.65 4.24
CA ASP A 31 15.43 7.80 3.39
C ASP A 31 13.97 7.78 2.98
N ILE A 32 13.24 8.87 3.22
CA ILE A 32 11.85 9.00 2.81
C ILE A 32 11.77 9.10 1.28
N LYS A 33 11.10 8.14 0.67
CA LYS A 33 10.81 8.10 -0.77
C LYS A 33 9.39 8.54 -1.09
N GLN A 34 8.43 8.22 -0.21
CA GLN A 34 7.04 8.62 -0.35
C GLN A 34 6.49 9.04 1.01
N ASP A 35 5.70 10.10 1.01
CA ASP A 35 4.95 10.56 2.19
C ASP A 35 3.69 11.28 1.68
N TYR A 36 2.53 10.65 1.85
CA TYR A 36 1.28 11.18 1.31
C TYR A 36 0.07 10.70 2.12
N LYS A 37 -1.04 11.41 1.95
CA LYS A 37 -2.31 11.07 2.59
C LYS A 37 -3.20 10.26 1.65
N THR A 38 -3.98 9.35 2.21
CA THR A 38 -4.98 8.61 1.43
C THR A 38 -6.08 9.54 0.88
N SER A 39 -6.31 10.69 1.51
CA SER A 39 -7.20 11.73 0.99
C SER A 39 -6.73 12.34 -0.35
N ASP A 40 -5.47 12.17 -0.72
CA ASP A 40 -4.91 12.70 -1.96
C ASP A 40 -5.14 11.75 -3.17
N MET A 41 -5.77 10.61 -2.94
CA MET A 41 -6.13 9.67 -4.00
C MET A 41 -7.12 10.32 -4.98
N PHE A 42 -6.91 10.09 -6.28
CA PHE A 42 -7.82 10.60 -7.32
C PHE A 42 -9.21 9.97 -7.22
N PHE A 43 -9.26 8.64 -7.07
CA PHE A 43 -10.47 7.93 -6.66
C PHE A 43 -10.30 7.47 -5.21
N ASN A 44 -11.28 7.74 -4.38
CA ASN A 44 -11.26 7.22 -3.01
C ASN A 44 -11.51 5.71 -2.99
N VAL A 45 -11.20 5.06 -1.86
CA VAL A 45 -11.31 3.60 -1.77
C VAL A 45 -12.75 3.09 -2.00
N TYR A 46 -13.75 3.86 -1.64
CA TYR A 46 -15.16 3.49 -1.82
C TYR A 46 -15.56 3.55 -3.30
N GLU A 47 -15.07 4.55 -4.02
CA GLU A 47 -15.27 4.67 -5.47
C GLU A 47 -14.57 3.52 -6.21
N ILE A 48 -13.33 3.18 -5.82
CA ILE A 48 -12.60 2.06 -6.42
C ILE A 48 -13.37 0.76 -6.24
N VAL A 49 -13.86 0.44 -5.04
CA VAL A 49 -14.67 -0.76 -4.79
C VAL A 49 -15.94 -0.73 -5.61
N SER A 50 -16.64 0.41 -5.67
CA SER A 50 -17.85 0.58 -6.46
C SER A 50 -17.61 0.31 -7.94
N TYR A 51 -16.59 0.93 -8.54
CA TYR A 51 -16.27 0.73 -9.96
C TYR A 51 -15.93 -0.72 -10.27
N LEU A 52 -15.07 -1.35 -9.49
CA LEU A 52 -14.66 -2.73 -9.73
C LEU A 52 -15.84 -3.71 -9.60
N SER A 53 -16.74 -3.48 -8.65
CA SER A 53 -17.89 -4.34 -8.41
C SER A 53 -18.95 -4.29 -9.51
N HIS A 54 -18.94 -3.28 -10.39
CA HIS A 54 -19.82 -3.23 -11.56
C HIS A 54 -19.41 -4.26 -12.63
N ASP A 55 -18.11 -4.49 -12.77
CA ASP A 55 -17.56 -5.30 -13.86
C ASP A 55 -17.11 -6.70 -13.40
N MET A 56 -16.89 -6.88 -12.10
CA MET A 56 -16.42 -8.15 -11.54
C MET A 56 -17.04 -8.45 -10.18
N THR A 57 -17.16 -9.72 -9.85
CA THR A 57 -17.58 -10.16 -8.52
C THR A 57 -16.43 -10.02 -7.54
N LEU A 58 -16.64 -9.27 -6.46
CA LEU A 58 -15.69 -9.18 -5.35
C LEU A 58 -16.08 -10.18 -4.26
N ASN A 59 -15.12 -10.99 -3.84
CA ASN A 59 -15.31 -12.02 -2.81
C ASN A 59 -14.57 -11.64 -1.52
N PRO A 60 -15.02 -12.15 -0.36
CA PRO A 60 -14.24 -12.02 0.87
C PRO A 60 -12.81 -12.56 0.69
N GLY A 61 -11.81 -11.78 1.06
CA GLY A 61 -10.40 -12.09 0.88
C GLY A 61 -9.76 -11.51 -0.38
N ASP A 62 -10.53 -10.92 -1.28
CA ASP A 62 -9.97 -10.20 -2.43
C ASP A 62 -9.17 -8.98 -1.98
N ILE A 63 -8.04 -8.75 -2.65
CA ILE A 63 -7.14 -7.63 -2.40
C ILE A 63 -7.19 -6.68 -3.59
N ILE A 64 -7.45 -5.41 -3.31
CA ILE A 64 -7.45 -4.34 -4.30
C ILE A 64 -6.19 -3.50 -4.12
N ALA A 65 -5.32 -3.52 -5.12
CA ALA A 65 -4.14 -2.66 -5.16
C ALA A 65 -4.54 -1.27 -5.67
N CYS A 66 -4.61 -0.30 -4.77
CA CYS A 66 -5.11 1.05 -5.06
C CYS A 66 -4.11 1.95 -5.81
N GLY A 67 -2.96 1.42 -6.20
CA GLY A 67 -1.91 2.23 -6.82
C GLY A 67 -0.98 2.88 -5.80
N THR A 68 -0.23 3.86 -6.26
CA THR A 68 0.78 4.55 -5.44
C THR A 68 0.98 5.99 -5.91
N ASN A 69 1.72 6.77 -5.13
CA ASN A 69 2.06 8.16 -5.45
C ASN A 69 3.49 8.25 -6.07
N SER A 70 3.93 9.48 -6.32
CA SER A 70 5.31 9.77 -6.77
C SER A 70 6.35 9.27 -5.76
N GLY A 71 7.59 9.12 -6.21
CA GLY A 71 8.70 8.65 -5.39
C GLY A 71 9.06 7.18 -5.62
N LEU A 72 8.51 6.57 -6.68
CA LEU A 72 8.93 5.25 -7.12
C LEU A 72 10.37 5.29 -7.66
N GLY A 73 11.13 4.26 -7.37
CA GLY A 73 12.48 4.09 -7.87
C GLY A 73 12.94 2.64 -7.79
N PRO A 74 14.03 2.29 -8.46
CA PRO A 74 14.63 0.98 -8.32
C PRO A 74 15.22 0.81 -6.92
N MET A 75 15.24 -0.42 -6.47
CA MET A 75 15.98 -0.85 -5.29
C MET A 75 17.15 -1.73 -5.71
N VAL A 76 18.22 -1.73 -4.92
CA VAL A 76 19.37 -2.62 -5.10
C VAL A 76 19.39 -3.69 -3.99
N SER A 77 20.06 -4.82 -4.29
CA SER A 77 20.21 -5.90 -3.32
C SER A 77 20.85 -5.37 -2.02
N GLY A 78 20.28 -5.75 -0.89
CA GLY A 78 20.67 -5.34 0.45
C GLY A 78 19.83 -4.18 1.02
N GLU A 79 19.16 -3.39 0.19
CA GLU A 79 18.32 -2.29 0.67
C GLU A 79 17.08 -2.79 1.41
N THR A 80 16.73 -2.04 2.45
CA THR A 80 15.55 -2.30 3.29
C THR A 80 14.48 -1.27 3.01
N VAL A 81 13.30 -1.73 2.56
CA VAL A 81 12.12 -0.90 2.40
C VAL A 81 11.20 -1.04 3.61
N THR A 82 10.76 0.09 4.13
CA THR A 82 9.73 0.15 5.17
C THR A 82 8.54 0.93 4.65
N VAL A 83 7.36 0.32 4.67
CA VAL A 83 6.09 0.99 4.39
C VAL A 83 5.30 1.09 5.69
N SER A 84 4.99 2.31 6.07
CA SER A 84 4.23 2.62 7.29
C SER A 84 2.89 3.23 6.90
N VAL A 85 1.83 2.79 7.58
CA VAL A 85 0.49 3.36 7.46
C VAL A 85 0.05 3.79 8.85
N SER A 86 -0.31 5.06 9.01
CA SER A 86 -0.77 5.59 10.30
C SER A 86 -1.94 4.77 10.84
N SER A 87 -1.97 4.54 12.15
CA SER A 87 -3.01 3.77 12.84
C SER A 87 -3.10 2.28 12.48
N ILE A 88 -2.27 1.77 11.55
CA ILE A 88 -2.23 0.34 11.21
C ILE A 88 -0.91 -0.27 11.65
N GLY A 89 0.21 0.33 11.24
CA GLY A 89 1.54 -0.20 11.53
C GLY A 89 2.48 -0.11 10.34
N LYS A 90 3.50 -0.96 10.34
CA LYS A 90 4.52 -0.96 9.29
C LYS A 90 4.88 -2.37 8.84
N VAL A 91 5.29 -2.48 7.60
CA VAL A 91 5.91 -3.67 7.01
C VAL A 91 7.34 -3.33 6.62
N VAL A 92 8.25 -4.21 6.96
CA VAL A 92 9.69 -4.06 6.67
C VAL A 92 10.17 -5.25 5.85
N ASN A 93 10.80 -4.98 4.72
CA ASN A 93 11.32 -6.01 3.83
C ASN A 93 12.68 -5.61 3.30
N GLN A 94 13.52 -6.60 3.04
CA GLN A 94 14.83 -6.42 2.42
C GLN A 94 14.85 -7.06 1.05
N LEU A 95 15.41 -6.35 0.08
CA LEU A 95 15.69 -6.92 -1.25
C LEU A 95 16.97 -7.73 -1.19
N ILE A 96 16.90 -9.02 -1.48
CA ILE A 96 18.03 -9.95 -1.50
C ILE A 96 18.37 -10.37 -2.91
#